data_5c14110626753adcb2fe2a42dd911194
#
_entry.id   5c14110626753adcb2fe2a42dd911194
#
_cell.length_a   1.000
_cell.length_b   1.000
_cell.length_c   1.000
_cell.angle_alpha   90.00
_cell.angle_beta   90.00
_cell.angle_gamma   90.00
#
_symmetry.space_group_name_H-M   'P 1'
#
loop_
_entity.id
_entity.type
_entity.pdbx_description
1 polymer ?
#
loop_
_entity_poly.entity_id
_entity_poly.type
_entity_poly.pdbx_seq_one_letter_code
_entity_poly.pdbx_strand_id
1 'polypeptide(L)'
;NGFDKEAETLQYQVQESTPFNEDATAVPGIGYNKSIIRYAFENGLNTVSPVFKIPSGYVVFMISEATKAGVKKFDDVKEEIKSLVIKEKKYEKAKSIALDLKGKIGSDFSKALTYYSKARVDTTGEFTTSGSIPKVGMEYNFSASAYSLPLNQVSEPIKGFRGYFLVKVIKKNEFDNRLYEAQRTMLRDNLLQEKKSTFLNQWLVKIKEDADIVDKRYMFFGR
;
A
#
# COMPACT_ATOMS: atom_id res chain seq x y z
N ASN A 1 24.02 32.82 4.95
CA ASN A 1 22.99 32.97 3.90
C ASN A 1 22.13 34.17 4.19
N GLY A 2 21.78 35.00 3.18
CA GLY A 2 20.94 36.18 3.34
C GLY A 2 19.56 35.84 3.87
N PHE A 3 18.97 34.69 3.48
CA PHE A 3 17.65 34.26 3.92
C PHE A 3 17.54 34.12 5.45
N ASP A 4 18.49 33.40 6.07
CA ASP A 4 18.48 33.21 7.53
C ASP A 4 18.69 34.47 8.31
N LYS A 5 19.59 35.35 7.85
CA LYS A 5 19.85 36.67 8.49
C LYS A 5 18.64 37.58 8.40
N GLU A 6 17.97 37.63 7.27
CA GLU A 6 16.74 38.43 7.11
C GLU A 6 15.60 37.90 7.98
N ALA A 7 15.45 36.55 8.04
CA ALA A 7 14.47 35.95 8.94
C ALA A 7 14.73 36.29 10.40
N GLU A 8 15.99 36.22 10.84
CA GLU A 8 16.41 36.57 12.20
C GLU A 8 16.16 38.08 12.49
N THR A 9 16.51 38.92 11.55
CA THR A 9 16.27 40.38 11.65
C THR A 9 14.78 40.70 11.83
N LEU A 10 13.93 39.96 11.14
CA LEU A 10 12.47 40.08 11.21
C LEU A 10 11.84 39.28 12.35
N GLN A 11 12.64 38.65 13.20
CA GLN A 11 12.23 37.78 14.31
C GLN A 11 11.37 36.57 13.89
N TYR A 12 11.57 36.04 12.67
CA TYR A 12 10.96 34.80 12.23
C TYR A 12 11.87 33.61 12.49
N GLN A 13 11.28 32.48 12.89
CA GLN A 13 12.00 31.22 13.03
C GLN A 13 12.03 30.49 11.69
N VAL A 14 13.24 30.18 11.24
CA VAL A 14 13.43 29.31 10.07
C VAL A 14 13.27 27.85 10.52
N GLN A 15 12.44 27.10 9.82
CA GLN A 15 12.25 25.66 10.02
C GLN A 15 12.62 24.91 8.75
N GLU A 16 13.39 23.85 8.90
CA GLU A 16 13.74 22.98 7.80
C GLU A 16 12.69 21.85 7.66
N SER A 17 12.18 21.65 6.44
CA SER A 17 11.28 20.57 6.15
C SER A 17 12.08 19.26 5.92
N THR A 18 11.47 18.11 6.18
CA THR A 18 12.05 16.87 5.68
C THR A 18 11.96 16.80 4.15
N PRO A 19 12.90 16.13 3.45
CA PRO A 19 12.85 15.99 2.00
C PRO A 19 11.54 15.41 1.50
N PHE A 20 11.05 15.87 0.37
CA PHE A 20 9.85 15.41 -0.31
C PHE A 20 10.07 15.26 -1.81
N ASN A 21 9.22 14.46 -2.46
CA ASN A 21 9.28 14.20 -3.89
C ASN A 21 8.34 15.13 -4.67
N GLU A 22 8.54 15.24 -5.97
CA GLU A 22 7.67 15.99 -6.89
C GLU A 22 6.22 15.50 -6.86
N ASP A 23 6.01 14.18 -6.71
CA ASP A 23 4.68 13.56 -6.60
C ASP A 23 4.05 13.67 -5.21
N ALA A 24 4.71 14.33 -4.25
CA ALA A 24 4.17 14.50 -2.91
C ALA A 24 2.82 15.24 -2.96
N THR A 25 1.90 14.87 -2.09
CA THR A 25 0.62 15.56 -1.95
C THR A 25 0.68 16.73 -0.99
N ALA A 26 1.67 16.73 -0.10
CA ALA A 26 1.84 17.75 0.94
C ALA A 26 3.33 18.05 1.16
N VAL A 27 3.63 19.27 1.57
CA VAL A 27 4.96 19.69 2.02
C VAL A 27 5.03 19.49 3.54
N PRO A 28 6.03 18.76 4.06
CA PRO A 28 6.20 18.57 5.50
C PRO A 28 6.30 19.91 6.24
N GLY A 29 5.52 20.06 7.30
CA GLY A 29 5.45 21.32 8.08
C GLY A 29 4.51 22.39 7.52
N ILE A 30 4.09 22.31 6.25
CA ILE A 30 3.24 23.31 5.59
C ILE A 30 1.85 22.74 5.26
N GLY A 31 1.78 21.46 4.89
CA GLY A 31 0.55 20.79 4.47
C GLY A 31 0.35 20.73 2.96
N TYR A 32 -0.90 20.50 2.54
CA TYR A 32 -1.24 20.32 1.12
C TYR A 32 -1.08 21.63 0.35
N ASN A 33 -0.08 21.70 -0.52
CA ASN A 33 0.11 22.84 -1.42
C ASN A 33 0.94 22.44 -2.67
N LYS A 34 0.24 22.12 -3.76
CA LYS A 34 0.89 21.74 -5.02
C LYS A 34 1.71 22.87 -5.67
N SER A 35 1.34 24.12 -5.43
CA SER A 35 2.07 25.27 -6.01
C SER A 35 3.46 25.41 -5.38
N ILE A 36 3.59 25.17 -4.08
CA ILE A 36 4.87 25.15 -3.39
C ILE A 36 5.75 24.00 -3.89
N ILE A 37 5.18 22.78 -4.01
CA ILE A 37 5.91 21.63 -4.52
C ILE A 37 6.44 21.91 -5.93
N ARG A 38 5.57 22.36 -6.83
CA ARG A 38 5.96 22.70 -8.19
C ARG A 38 7.06 23.76 -8.22
N TYR A 39 6.91 24.86 -7.49
CA TYR A 39 7.93 25.88 -7.42
C TYR A 39 9.28 25.35 -6.95
N ALA A 40 9.28 24.47 -5.94
CA ALA A 40 10.49 23.87 -5.41
C ALA A 40 11.22 22.98 -6.46
N PHE A 41 10.48 22.29 -7.33
CA PHE A 41 11.08 21.42 -8.37
C PHE A 41 11.40 22.16 -9.69
N GLU A 42 10.74 23.28 -9.97
CA GLU A 42 11.04 24.11 -11.16
C GLU A 42 12.23 25.05 -10.93
N ASN A 43 12.67 25.27 -9.70
CA ASN A 43 13.72 26.22 -9.36
C ASN A 43 14.96 25.52 -8.74
N GLY A 44 16.10 26.21 -8.80
CA GLY A 44 17.38 25.68 -8.35
C GLY A 44 17.66 25.87 -6.86
N LEU A 45 18.74 25.26 -6.38
CA LEU A 45 19.26 25.45 -5.03
C LEU A 45 19.47 26.92 -4.67
N ASN A 46 19.24 27.27 -3.41
CA ASN A 46 19.36 28.60 -2.85
C ASN A 46 18.40 29.65 -3.45
N THR A 47 17.41 29.24 -4.24
CA THR A 47 16.37 30.12 -4.73
C THR A 47 15.36 30.39 -3.60
N VAL A 48 15.09 31.66 -3.37
CA VAL A 48 14.05 32.12 -2.42
C VAL A 48 12.73 32.24 -3.16
N SER A 49 11.67 31.71 -2.59
CA SER A 49 10.35 31.71 -3.19
C SER A 49 9.66 33.07 -3.06
N PRO A 50 8.67 33.37 -3.92
CA PRO A 50 7.69 34.40 -3.63
C PRO A 50 6.85 34.00 -2.41
N VAL A 51 6.00 34.91 -1.96
CA VAL A 51 5.08 34.66 -0.85
C VAL A 51 3.95 33.72 -1.31
N PHE A 52 3.78 32.59 -0.63
CA PHE A 52 2.67 31.68 -0.83
C PHE A 52 1.66 31.81 0.31
N LYS A 53 0.38 31.80 -0.05
CA LYS A 53 -0.70 31.73 0.92
C LYS A 53 -0.98 30.28 1.29
N ILE A 54 -1.05 30.00 2.59
CA ILE A 54 -1.39 28.68 3.15
C ILE A 54 -2.54 28.82 4.16
N PRO A 55 -3.22 27.75 4.57
CA PRO A 55 -4.34 27.83 5.53
C PRO A 55 -3.96 28.51 6.85
N SER A 56 -2.71 28.35 7.30
CA SER A 56 -2.18 28.93 8.55
C SER A 56 -1.57 30.33 8.38
N GLY A 57 -1.57 30.93 7.18
CA GLY A 57 -1.02 32.25 6.94
C GLY A 57 -0.25 32.38 5.63
N TYR A 58 0.97 32.86 5.71
CA TYR A 58 1.86 33.04 4.56
C TYR A 58 3.20 32.36 4.81
N VAL A 59 3.81 31.85 3.75
CA VAL A 59 5.12 31.21 3.80
C VAL A 59 6.03 31.74 2.68
N VAL A 60 7.28 31.95 3.03
CA VAL A 60 8.41 32.13 2.12
C VAL A 60 9.42 31.05 2.45
N PHE A 61 9.99 30.42 1.47
CA PHE A 61 10.98 29.34 1.68
C PHE A 61 12.16 29.48 0.74
N MET A 62 13.25 28.82 1.09
CA MET A 62 14.43 28.68 0.26
C MET A 62 14.72 27.18 0.03
N ILE A 63 15.14 26.83 -1.17
CA ILE A 63 15.52 25.46 -1.51
C ILE A 63 16.92 25.20 -0.97
N SER A 64 17.02 24.48 0.14
CA SER A 64 18.29 24.18 0.85
C SER A 64 19.01 22.97 0.26
N GLU A 65 18.26 21.98 -0.23
CA GLU A 65 18.80 20.73 -0.78
C GLU A 65 17.97 20.27 -1.99
N ALA A 66 18.66 19.71 -2.99
CA ALA A 66 18.02 19.05 -4.11
C ALA A 66 18.79 17.80 -4.51
N THR A 67 18.12 16.66 -4.44
CA THR A 67 18.65 15.37 -4.85
C THR A 67 18.11 14.99 -6.23
N LYS A 68 19.00 14.75 -7.19
CA LYS A 68 18.59 14.27 -8.52
C LYS A 68 18.03 12.85 -8.42
N ALA A 69 16.99 12.57 -9.23
CA ALA A 69 16.48 11.23 -9.38
C ALA A 69 17.60 10.26 -9.83
N GLY A 70 17.66 9.11 -9.19
CA GLY A 70 18.69 8.13 -9.47
C GLY A 70 18.65 6.93 -8.52
N VAL A 71 19.60 6.02 -8.70
CA VAL A 71 19.79 4.88 -7.80
C VAL A 71 20.51 5.37 -6.54
N LYS A 72 19.89 5.16 -5.39
CA LYS A 72 20.50 5.46 -4.08
C LYS A 72 21.77 4.63 -3.88
N LYS A 73 22.77 5.19 -3.21
CA LYS A 73 23.97 4.45 -2.83
C LYS A 73 23.61 3.33 -1.86
N PHE A 74 24.32 2.21 -1.96
CA PHE A 74 24.07 1.04 -1.11
C PHE A 74 24.10 1.37 0.39
N ASP A 75 25.03 2.21 0.81
CA ASP A 75 25.20 2.57 2.23
C ASP A 75 23.98 3.33 2.78
N ASP A 76 23.32 4.15 1.95
CA ASP A 76 22.12 4.93 2.32
C ASP A 76 20.87 4.04 2.53
N VAL A 77 20.84 2.87 1.88
CA VAL A 77 19.69 1.94 1.92
C VAL A 77 19.99 0.61 2.59
N LYS A 78 21.21 0.42 3.11
CA LYS A 78 21.72 -0.84 3.66
C LYS A 78 20.81 -1.44 4.74
N GLU A 79 20.36 -0.64 5.69
CA GLU A 79 19.50 -1.14 6.79
C GLU A 79 18.08 -1.48 6.29
N GLU A 80 17.57 -0.72 5.33
CA GLU A 80 16.28 -1.03 4.68
C GLU A 80 16.37 -2.36 3.92
N ILE A 81 17.39 -2.51 3.06
CA ILE A 81 17.63 -3.75 2.31
C ILE A 81 17.85 -4.94 3.25
N LYS A 82 18.63 -4.77 4.32
CA LYS A 82 18.86 -5.81 5.33
C LYS A 82 17.54 -6.30 5.93
N SER A 83 16.64 -5.39 6.27
CA SER A 83 15.32 -5.71 6.80
C SER A 83 14.50 -6.52 5.80
N LEU A 84 14.52 -6.12 4.52
CA LEU A 84 13.82 -6.84 3.44
C LEU A 84 14.41 -8.25 3.22
N VAL A 85 15.74 -8.37 3.19
CA VAL A 85 16.43 -9.67 3.03
C VAL A 85 16.13 -10.58 4.22
N ILE A 86 16.16 -10.07 5.45
CA ILE A 86 15.80 -10.86 6.64
C ILE A 86 14.35 -11.34 6.55
N LYS A 87 13.43 -10.48 6.11
CA LYS A 87 12.03 -10.85 5.90
C LYS A 87 11.92 -11.97 4.87
N GLU A 88 12.58 -11.85 3.71
CA GLU A 88 12.53 -12.87 2.66
C GLU A 88 13.09 -14.21 3.14
N LYS A 89 14.25 -14.20 3.79
CA LYS A 89 14.83 -15.42 4.39
C LYS A 89 13.91 -16.08 5.44
N LYS A 90 13.19 -15.28 6.23
CA LYS A 90 12.16 -15.81 7.15
C LYS A 90 11.02 -16.49 6.39
N TYR A 91 10.57 -15.93 5.27
CA TYR A 91 9.55 -16.54 4.42
C TYR A 91 10.03 -17.83 3.78
N GLU A 92 11.26 -17.87 3.24
CA GLU A 92 11.86 -19.09 2.68
C GLU A 92 11.93 -20.21 3.72
N LYS A 93 12.40 -19.88 4.93
CA LYS A 93 12.44 -20.84 6.04
C LYS A 93 11.05 -21.31 6.45
N ALA A 94 10.08 -20.42 6.53
CA ALA A 94 8.70 -20.77 6.86
C ALA A 94 8.07 -21.67 5.78
N LYS A 95 8.36 -21.42 4.49
CA LYS A 95 7.95 -22.29 3.38
C LYS A 95 8.50 -23.69 3.51
N SER A 96 9.80 -23.80 3.78
CA SER A 96 10.47 -25.11 3.97
C SER A 96 9.87 -25.88 5.15
N ILE A 97 9.61 -25.20 6.29
CA ILE A 97 8.95 -25.82 7.46
C ILE A 97 7.53 -26.27 7.10
N ALA A 98 6.77 -25.47 6.38
CA ALA A 98 5.40 -25.82 5.99
C ALA A 98 5.36 -27.02 5.03
N LEU A 99 6.31 -27.14 4.09
CA LEU A 99 6.45 -28.30 3.20
C LEU A 99 6.79 -29.57 3.97
N ASP A 100 7.79 -29.50 4.87
CA ASP A 100 8.17 -30.62 5.72
C ASP A 100 7.01 -31.07 6.62
N LEU A 101 6.35 -30.10 7.24
CA LEU A 101 5.20 -30.33 8.10
C LEU A 101 4.05 -31.01 7.32
N LYS A 102 3.73 -30.54 6.13
CA LYS A 102 2.72 -31.14 5.25
C LYS A 102 3.01 -32.63 4.99
N GLY A 103 4.26 -32.95 4.69
CA GLY A 103 4.69 -34.35 4.49
C GLY A 103 4.51 -35.23 5.73
N LYS A 104 4.74 -34.68 6.92
CA LYS A 104 4.67 -35.41 8.19
C LYS A 104 3.25 -35.60 8.73
N ILE A 105 2.39 -34.55 8.59
CA ILE A 105 1.03 -34.59 9.13
C ILE A 105 0.03 -35.29 8.20
N GLY A 106 0.33 -35.35 6.88
CA GLY A 106 -0.64 -35.84 5.90
C GLY A 106 -1.94 -35.00 5.98
N SER A 107 -3.06 -35.66 6.32
CA SER A 107 -4.36 -35.00 6.49
C SER A 107 -4.72 -34.69 7.95
N ASP A 108 -3.87 -35.07 8.92
CA ASP A 108 -4.13 -34.98 10.36
C ASP A 108 -3.41 -33.76 10.99
N PHE A 109 -4.12 -32.64 11.05
CA PHE A 109 -3.61 -31.40 11.63
C PHE A 109 -3.35 -31.47 13.15
N SER A 110 -3.93 -32.47 13.86
CA SER A 110 -3.70 -32.61 15.31
C SER A 110 -2.23 -32.92 15.63
N LYS A 111 -1.52 -33.54 14.68
CA LYS A 111 -0.10 -33.89 14.79
C LYS A 111 0.85 -32.68 14.54
N ALA A 112 0.35 -31.58 14.02
CA ALA A 112 1.21 -30.46 13.64
C ALA A 112 2.05 -29.91 14.80
N LEU A 113 1.47 -29.79 15.99
CA LEU A 113 2.17 -29.30 17.18
C LEU A 113 3.25 -30.28 17.69
N THR A 114 3.07 -31.57 17.44
CA THR A 114 4.08 -32.59 17.79
C THR A 114 5.34 -32.44 16.94
N TYR A 115 5.17 -32.14 15.65
CA TYR A 115 6.31 -31.98 14.74
C TYR A 115 6.90 -30.55 14.74
N TYR A 116 6.07 -29.55 15.06
CA TYR A 116 6.49 -28.16 15.14
C TYR A 116 5.70 -27.40 16.20
N SER A 117 6.27 -27.29 17.39
CA SER A 117 5.63 -26.71 18.58
C SER A 117 5.23 -25.23 18.42
N LYS A 118 5.81 -24.51 17.45
CA LYS A 118 5.49 -23.11 17.13
C LYS A 118 4.36 -22.99 16.09
N ALA A 119 3.82 -24.11 15.57
CA ALA A 119 2.66 -24.06 14.70
C ALA A 119 1.44 -23.58 15.48
N ARG A 120 0.54 -22.90 14.78
CA ARG A 120 -0.79 -22.60 15.32
C ARG A 120 -1.81 -23.42 14.52
N VAL A 121 -2.55 -24.25 15.19
CA VAL A 121 -3.63 -25.06 14.60
C VAL A 121 -4.96 -24.49 15.08
N ASP A 122 -5.86 -24.15 14.17
CA ASP A 122 -7.14 -23.56 14.49
C ASP A 122 -8.19 -23.90 13.41
N THR A 123 -9.48 -23.71 13.73
CA THR A 123 -10.60 -23.78 12.80
C THR A 123 -11.18 -22.39 12.61
N THR A 124 -11.27 -21.95 11.37
CA THR A 124 -11.69 -20.57 11.05
C THR A 124 -13.19 -20.33 11.20
N GLY A 125 -14.02 -21.37 11.07
CA GLY A 125 -15.44 -21.20 10.79
C GLY A 125 -15.70 -20.89 9.31
N GLU A 126 -16.94 -20.55 8.97
CA GLU A 126 -17.35 -20.22 7.61
C GLU A 126 -16.94 -18.78 7.26
N PHE A 127 -16.49 -18.56 6.02
CA PHE A 127 -16.12 -17.25 5.50
C PHE A 127 -16.37 -17.18 3.99
N THR A 128 -16.40 -15.96 3.46
CA THR A 128 -16.55 -15.69 2.02
C THR A 128 -15.20 -15.35 1.39
N THR A 129 -15.08 -15.48 0.07
CA THR A 129 -13.83 -15.23 -0.66
C THR A 129 -13.33 -13.79 -0.55
N SER A 130 -14.24 -12.83 -0.36
CA SER A 130 -13.94 -11.39 -0.27
C SER A 130 -13.94 -10.84 1.15
N GLY A 131 -14.27 -11.68 2.14
CA GLY A 131 -14.39 -11.27 3.54
C GLY A 131 -13.13 -11.50 4.37
N SER A 132 -13.14 -10.96 5.59
CA SER A 132 -12.16 -11.32 6.60
C SER A 132 -12.40 -12.75 7.09
N ILE A 133 -11.34 -13.52 7.17
CA ILE A 133 -11.37 -14.90 7.64
C ILE A 133 -11.33 -14.87 9.18
N PRO A 134 -12.31 -15.47 9.89
CA PRO A 134 -12.30 -15.52 11.33
C PRO A 134 -10.98 -16.07 11.88
N LYS A 135 -10.41 -15.42 12.89
CA LYS A 135 -9.12 -15.75 13.55
C LYS A 135 -7.85 -15.59 12.68
N VAL A 136 -7.97 -15.38 11.36
CA VAL A 136 -6.85 -15.22 10.43
C VAL A 136 -6.73 -13.78 9.95
N GLY A 137 -7.85 -13.14 9.60
CA GLY A 137 -7.90 -11.79 9.07
C GLY A 137 -8.01 -11.76 7.55
N MET A 138 -7.57 -10.67 6.95
CA MET A 138 -7.59 -10.49 5.48
C MET A 138 -6.36 -11.17 4.86
N GLU A 139 -6.58 -12.34 4.27
CA GLU A 139 -5.54 -13.16 3.61
C GLU A 139 -6.09 -13.68 2.27
N TYR A 140 -5.92 -12.90 1.21
CA TYR A 140 -6.51 -13.19 -0.10
C TYR A 140 -6.05 -14.53 -0.70
N ASN A 141 -4.76 -14.85 -0.57
CA ASN A 141 -4.23 -16.12 -1.07
C ASN A 141 -4.81 -17.33 -0.32
N PHE A 142 -5.05 -17.16 0.99
CA PHE A 142 -5.73 -18.19 1.79
C PHE A 142 -7.17 -18.40 1.31
N SER A 143 -7.96 -17.33 1.16
CA SER A 143 -9.34 -17.39 0.68
C SER A 143 -9.44 -18.05 -0.69
N ALA A 144 -8.62 -17.61 -1.64
CA ALA A 144 -8.61 -18.15 -3.01
C ALA A 144 -8.25 -19.64 -3.03
N SER A 145 -7.23 -20.04 -2.26
CA SER A 145 -6.81 -21.44 -2.16
C SER A 145 -7.87 -22.30 -1.50
N ALA A 146 -8.48 -21.83 -0.40
CA ALA A 146 -9.54 -22.56 0.28
C ALA A 146 -10.77 -22.76 -0.61
N TYR A 147 -11.11 -21.75 -1.44
CA TYR A 147 -12.23 -21.83 -2.36
C TYR A 147 -12.02 -22.91 -3.45
N SER A 148 -10.81 -23.00 -4.01
CA SER A 148 -10.49 -23.96 -5.08
C SER A 148 -10.18 -25.36 -4.58
N LEU A 149 -9.85 -25.52 -3.28
CA LEU A 149 -9.42 -26.80 -2.72
C LEU A 149 -10.60 -27.79 -2.61
N PRO A 150 -10.42 -29.07 -2.98
CA PRO A 150 -11.40 -30.11 -2.69
C PRO A 150 -11.58 -30.32 -1.17
N LEU A 151 -12.76 -30.83 -0.77
CA LEU A 151 -13.03 -31.19 0.61
C LEU A 151 -12.02 -32.22 1.12
N ASN A 152 -11.58 -32.04 2.37
CA ASN A 152 -10.66 -32.90 3.12
C ASN A 152 -9.25 -33.03 2.55
N GLN A 153 -8.92 -32.28 1.49
CA GLN A 153 -7.56 -32.21 0.95
C GLN A 153 -6.77 -31.11 1.65
N VAL A 154 -5.48 -31.37 1.90
CA VAL A 154 -4.54 -30.37 2.45
C VAL A 154 -3.88 -29.61 1.31
N SER A 155 -3.85 -28.30 1.43
CA SER A 155 -3.24 -27.39 0.44
C SER A 155 -1.73 -27.57 0.32
N GLU A 156 -1.16 -27.03 -0.75
CA GLU A 156 0.24 -26.63 -0.73
C GLU A 156 0.44 -25.46 0.27
N PRO A 157 1.68 -25.20 0.72
CA PRO A 157 1.95 -24.04 1.56
C PRO A 157 1.53 -22.73 0.89
N ILE A 158 0.59 -22.02 1.48
CA ILE A 158 0.03 -20.78 0.97
C ILE A 158 0.77 -19.61 1.62
N LYS A 159 1.39 -18.74 0.83
CA LYS A 159 2.05 -17.52 1.31
C LYS A 159 1.01 -16.47 1.69
N GLY A 160 1.03 -16.05 2.94
CA GLY A 160 0.22 -14.95 3.44
C GLY A 160 1.06 -13.78 3.94
N PHE A 161 0.42 -12.75 4.48
CA PHE A 161 1.11 -11.55 4.99
C PHE A 161 1.95 -11.84 6.25
N ARG A 162 1.57 -12.83 7.05
CA ARG A 162 2.22 -13.15 8.34
C ARG A 162 3.06 -14.42 8.32
N GLY A 163 3.10 -15.15 7.20
CA GLY A 163 3.81 -16.40 7.08
C GLY A 163 3.17 -17.35 6.09
N TYR A 164 3.32 -18.65 6.34
CA TYR A 164 2.73 -19.69 5.49
C TYR A 164 1.62 -20.43 6.23
N PHE A 165 0.59 -20.79 5.46
CA PHE A 165 -0.57 -21.52 5.92
C PHE A 165 -0.64 -22.89 5.20
N LEU A 166 -1.05 -23.91 5.95
CA LEU A 166 -1.59 -25.17 5.41
C LEU A 166 -3.07 -25.18 5.71
N VAL A 167 -3.90 -25.42 4.72
CA VAL A 167 -5.35 -25.33 4.81
C VAL A 167 -5.97 -26.68 4.44
N LYS A 168 -6.99 -27.10 5.20
CA LYS A 168 -7.87 -28.19 4.85
C LYS A 168 -9.31 -27.72 4.95
N VAL A 169 -10.04 -27.82 3.84
CA VAL A 169 -11.46 -27.46 3.80
C VAL A 169 -12.29 -28.62 4.33
N ILE A 170 -12.99 -28.38 5.44
CA ILE A 170 -13.82 -29.40 6.10
C ILE A 170 -15.30 -29.30 5.73
N LYS A 171 -15.74 -28.11 5.29
CA LYS A 171 -17.10 -27.84 4.83
C LYS A 171 -17.07 -26.81 3.72
N LYS A 172 -17.94 -26.99 2.73
CA LYS A 172 -18.12 -26.07 1.61
C LYS A 172 -19.60 -26.00 1.29
N ASN A 173 -20.13 -24.79 1.24
CA ASN A 173 -21.52 -24.61 0.83
C ASN A 173 -21.60 -24.74 -0.69
N GLU A 174 -22.57 -25.49 -1.17
CA GLU A 174 -22.81 -25.63 -2.60
C GLU A 174 -23.48 -24.36 -3.15
N PHE A 175 -23.34 -24.17 -4.46
CA PHE A 175 -23.97 -23.05 -5.15
C PHE A 175 -25.49 -23.21 -5.16
N ASP A 176 -26.19 -22.18 -4.61
CA ASP A 176 -27.66 -22.15 -4.61
C ASP A 176 -28.18 -21.41 -5.85
N ASN A 177 -28.64 -22.20 -6.83
CA ASN A 177 -29.19 -21.69 -8.08
C ASN A 177 -30.44 -20.82 -7.88
N ARG A 178 -31.30 -21.14 -6.91
CA ARG A 178 -32.52 -20.38 -6.67
C ARG A 178 -32.19 -19.01 -6.10
N LEU A 179 -31.29 -18.97 -5.13
CA LEU A 179 -30.84 -17.72 -4.54
C LEU A 179 -30.13 -16.84 -5.59
N TYR A 180 -29.31 -17.45 -6.44
CA TYR A 180 -28.65 -16.74 -7.53
C TYR A 180 -29.66 -16.14 -8.52
N GLU A 181 -30.65 -16.88 -9.02
CA GLU A 181 -31.64 -16.38 -9.95
C GLU A 181 -32.49 -15.27 -9.31
N ALA A 182 -32.83 -15.38 -8.02
CA ALA A 182 -33.53 -14.31 -7.31
C ALA A 182 -32.73 -13.01 -7.19
N GLN A 183 -31.41 -13.10 -7.09
CA GLN A 183 -30.51 -11.95 -6.89
C GLN A 183 -29.82 -11.47 -8.19
N ARG A 184 -29.94 -12.21 -9.28
CA ARG A 184 -29.17 -12.00 -10.51
C ARG A 184 -29.27 -10.58 -11.06
N THR A 185 -30.47 -10.01 -11.11
CA THR A 185 -30.69 -8.65 -11.61
C THR A 185 -29.98 -7.63 -10.72
N MET A 186 -30.15 -7.73 -9.42
CA MET A 186 -29.50 -6.84 -8.46
C MET A 186 -27.95 -6.94 -8.52
N LEU A 187 -27.41 -8.16 -8.60
CA LEU A 187 -25.96 -8.38 -8.73
C LEU A 187 -25.41 -7.79 -10.04
N ARG A 188 -26.15 -7.97 -11.16
CA ARG A 188 -25.79 -7.39 -12.45
C ARG A 188 -25.76 -5.86 -12.38
N ASP A 189 -26.79 -5.25 -11.80
CA ASP A 189 -26.90 -3.80 -11.72
C ASP A 189 -25.82 -3.20 -10.81
N ASN A 190 -25.52 -3.84 -9.69
CA ASN A 190 -24.41 -3.44 -8.81
C ASN A 190 -23.06 -3.52 -9.53
N LEU A 191 -22.77 -4.62 -10.22
CA LEU A 191 -21.54 -4.78 -11.01
C LEU A 191 -21.46 -3.76 -12.15
N LEU A 192 -22.59 -3.43 -12.77
CA LEU A 192 -22.65 -2.41 -13.83
C LEU A 192 -22.32 -1.02 -13.28
N GLN A 193 -22.85 -0.67 -12.11
CA GLN A 193 -22.56 0.61 -11.46
C GLN A 193 -21.10 0.71 -11.04
N GLU A 194 -20.55 -0.35 -10.44
CA GLU A 194 -19.13 -0.43 -10.08
C GLU A 194 -18.22 -0.26 -11.30
N LYS A 195 -18.51 -0.99 -12.38
CA LYS A 195 -17.74 -0.86 -13.64
C LYS A 195 -17.84 0.53 -14.25
N LYS A 196 -19.02 1.15 -14.24
CA LYS A 196 -19.20 2.53 -14.75
C LYS A 196 -18.37 3.52 -13.94
N SER A 197 -18.39 3.44 -12.61
CA SER A 197 -17.62 4.31 -11.73
C SER A 197 -16.12 4.15 -11.94
N THR A 198 -15.65 2.91 -11.97
CA THR A 198 -14.22 2.59 -12.19
C THR A 198 -13.75 3.04 -13.58
N PHE A 199 -14.56 2.78 -14.62
CA PHE A 199 -14.23 3.18 -15.99
C PHE A 199 -14.11 4.69 -16.13
N LEU A 200 -15.05 5.46 -15.58
CA LEU A 200 -15.01 6.93 -15.61
C LEU A 200 -13.74 7.49 -14.98
N ASN A 201 -13.38 6.97 -13.80
CA ASN A 201 -12.18 7.40 -13.11
C ASN A 201 -10.89 7.06 -13.90
N GLN A 202 -10.77 5.84 -14.41
CA GLN A 202 -9.64 5.42 -15.23
C GLN A 202 -9.54 6.20 -16.54
N TRP A 203 -10.68 6.45 -17.19
CA TRP A 203 -10.74 7.24 -18.40
C TRP A 203 -10.30 8.69 -18.18
N LEU A 204 -10.75 9.33 -17.09
CA LEU A 204 -10.32 10.69 -16.73
C LEU A 204 -8.83 10.77 -16.41
N VAL A 205 -8.28 9.77 -15.72
CA VAL A 205 -6.83 9.68 -15.46
C VAL A 205 -6.09 9.60 -16.78
N LYS A 206 -6.49 8.67 -17.66
CA LYS A 206 -5.86 8.49 -18.97
C LYS A 206 -5.94 9.73 -19.85
N ILE A 207 -7.09 10.40 -19.92
CA ILE A 207 -7.20 11.67 -20.68
C ILE A 207 -6.25 12.74 -20.12
N LYS A 208 -6.12 12.84 -18.80
CA LYS A 208 -5.20 13.82 -18.20
C LYS A 208 -3.74 13.51 -18.48
N GLU A 209 -3.37 12.24 -18.51
CA GLU A 209 -2.02 11.78 -18.88
C GLU A 209 -1.74 12.06 -20.37
N ASP A 210 -2.68 11.68 -21.26
CA ASP A 210 -2.55 11.83 -22.70
C ASP A 210 -2.57 13.33 -23.15
N ALA A 211 -3.21 14.20 -22.37
CA ALA A 211 -3.38 15.62 -22.71
C ALA A 211 -2.20 16.52 -22.34
N ASP A 212 -1.15 15.98 -21.68
CA ASP A 212 0.03 16.75 -21.22
C ASP A 212 -0.36 18.11 -20.60
N ILE A 213 -1.24 18.07 -19.60
CA ILE A 213 -1.84 19.26 -19.01
C ILE A 213 -0.83 20.01 -18.17
N VAL A 214 -0.40 21.19 -18.63
CA VAL A 214 0.39 22.13 -17.84
C VAL A 214 -0.53 23.10 -17.11
N ASP A 215 -0.71 22.86 -15.81
CA ASP A 215 -1.54 23.74 -14.96
C ASP A 215 -0.75 24.99 -14.55
N LYS A 216 -1.09 26.13 -15.19
CA LYS A 216 -0.49 27.46 -14.90
C LYS A 216 -1.39 28.33 -14.03
N ARG A 217 -2.46 27.81 -13.44
CA ARG A 217 -3.39 28.60 -12.62
C ARG A 217 -2.71 29.25 -11.42
N TYR A 218 -1.66 28.66 -10.89
CA TYR A 218 -0.85 29.22 -9.81
C TYR A 218 -0.25 30.61 -10.15
N MET A 219 0.01 30.89 -11.45
CA MET A 219 0.53 32.18 -11.89
C MET A 219 -0.52 33.31 -11.76
N PHE A 220 -1.82 32.97 -11.77
CA PHE A 220 -2.92 33.92 -11.79
C PHE A 220 -3.71 33.95 -10.48
N PHE A 221 -3.80 32.82 -9.78
CA PHE A 221 -4.64 32.63 -8.60
C PHE A 221 -3.87 32.32 -7.32
N GLY A 222 -2.56 32.31 -7.38
CA GLY A 222 -1.66 32.03 -6.25
C GLY A 222 -1.34 33.28 -5.39
N ARG A 223 -2.28 34.23 -5.30
CA ARG A 223 -2.15 35.39 -4.39
C ARG A 223 -2.95 35.18 -3.13
#